data_c8e4249f6f5a030e66379e4c0b9df9c9
#
_entry.id   c8e4249f6f5a030e66379e4c0b9df9c9
#
_cell.length_a   1.000
_cell.length_b   1.000
_cell.length_c   1.000
_cell.angle_alpha   90.00
_cell.angle_beta   90.00
_cell.angle_gamma   90.00
#
_symmetry.space_group_name_H-M   'P 1'
#
loop_
_entity.id
_entity.type
_entity.pdbx_description
1 polymer ?
#
loop_
_entity_poly.entity_id
_entity_poly.type
_entity_poly.pdbx_seq_one_letter_code
_entity_poly.pdbx_strand_id
1 'polypeptide(L)'
;MKYITFAIPCYNSQEYMEHAIESVLAGGDDVEIIIVNDGSSDRTKEIAEKYQAQYPTIVRAIHQENGGHGEAVNTGLEHASGKYFKVVDSDDWLDQESLLKILDVLHRFEKEDTEIDMLISNYVYEKVGAQHKTVIHYRNALPQNEVFGWADMGHFRMD
;
A
#
# COMPACT_ATOMS: atom_id res chain seq x y z
N MET A 1 17.32 -0.09 -4.75
CA MET A 1 16.37 -1.24 -4.62
C MET A 1 15.08 -0.67 -4.05
N LYS A 2 13.93 -1.12 -4.49
CA LYS A 2 12.65 -0.69 -3.91
C LYS A 2 12.32 -1.60 -2.72
N TYR A 3 11.94 -1.03 -1.58
CA TYR A 3 11.55 -1.81 -0.40
C TYR A 3 10.12 -2.30 -0.52
N ILE A 4 9.20 -1.40 -0.88
CA ILE A 4 7.78 -1.75 -0.97
C ILE A 4 7.24 -1.36 -2.34
N THR A 5 6.55 -2.29 -3.00
CA THR A 5 5.65 -1.97 -4.11
C THR A 5 4.24 -1.79 -3.58
N PHE A 6 3.65 -0.62 -3.83
CA PHE A 6 2.25 -0.34 -3.58
C PHE A 6 1.47 -0.47 -4.88
N ALA A 7 0.54 -1.41 -4.94
CA ALA A 7 -0.41 -1.52 -6.05
C ALA A 7 -1.67 -0.74 -5.70
N ILE A 8 -2.08 0.16 -6.60
CA ILE A 8 -3.29 0.97 -6.47
C ILE A 8 -4.23 0.56 -7.61
N PRO A 9 -5.16 -0.40 -7.37
CA PRO A 9 -6.19 -0.75 -8.34
C PRO A 9 -7.20 0.40 -8.47
N CYS A 10 -7.45 0.83 -9.71
CA CYS A 10 -8.28 1.99 -10.02
C CYS A 10 -9.35 1.64 -11.06
N TYR A 11 -10.61 1.87 -10.72
CA TYR A 11 -11.72 1.82 -11.65
C TYR A 11 -12.65 3.01 -11.42
N ASN A 12 -12.68 3.95 -12.38
CA ASN A 12 -13.42 5.22 -12.27
C ASN A 12 -13.08 5.98 -10.96
N SER A 13 -11.79 6.17 -10.69
CA SER A 13 -11.27 6.66 -9.42
C SER A 13 -10.78 8.12 -9.49
N GLN A 14 -11.14 8.88 -10.53
CA GLN A 14 -10.63 10.24 -10.78
C GLN A 14 -10.77 11.21 -9.59
N GLU A 15 -11.75 10.98 -8.69
CA GLU A 15 -12.04 11.91 -7.60
C GLU A 15 -11.17 11.69 -6.35
N TYR A 16 -10.54 10.52 -6.19
CA TYR A 16 -9.82 10.20 -4.94
C TYR A 16 -8.42 9.61 -5.15
N MET A 17 -8.11 9.04 -6.31
CA MET A 17 -6.83 8.34 -6.52
C MET A 17 -5.60 9.22 -6.33
N GLU A 18 -5.68 10.53 -6.56
CA GLU A 18 -4.54 11.43 -6.34
C GLU A 18 -4.13 11.44 -4.87
N HIS A 19 -5.09 11.41 -3.94
CA HIS A 19 -4.80 11.36 -2.49
C HIS A 19 -4.09 10.05 -2.09
N ALA A 20 -4.54 8.91 -2.63
CA ALA A 20 -3.88 7.62 -2.44
C ALA A 20 -2.43 7.66 -2.92
N ILE A 21 -2.20 8.13 -4.16
CA ILE A 21 -0.87 8.23 -4.77
C ILE A 21 0.06 9.13 -3.96
N GLU A 22 -0.40 10.35 -3.62
CA GLU A 22 0.39 11.34 -2.89
C GLU A 22 0.77 10.87 -1.49
N SER A 23 -0.08 10.09 -0.83
CA SER A 23 0.21 9.51 0.48
C SER A 23 1.39 8.54 0.44
N VAL A 24 1.56 7.79 -0.67
CA VAL A 24 2.64 6.84 -0.86
C VAL A 24 3.92 7.52 -1.36
N LEU A 25 3.82 8.59 -2.15
CA LEU A 25 4.97 9.33 -2.68
C LEU A 25 5.91 9.87 -1.58
N ALA A 26 5.41 10.03 -0.34
CA ALA A 26 6.23 10.39 0.80
C ALA A 26 7.38 9.40 1.07
N GLY A 27 7.27 8.15 0.61
CA GLY A 27 8.33 7.13 0.71
C GLY A 27 9.50 7.32 -0.25
N GLY A 28 9.42 8.27 -1.20
CA GLY A 28 10.51 8.63 -2.11
C GLY A 28 11.04 7.44 -2.92
N ASP A 29 12.37 7.32 -3.00
CA ASP A 29 13.02 6.28 -3.81
C ASP A 29 12.91 4.87 -3.22
N ASP A 30 12.47 4.73 -1.98
CA ASP A 30 12.31 3.43 -1.32
C ASP A 30 11.02 2.70 -1.74
N VAL A 31 10.07 3.42 -2.34
CA VAL A 31 8.80 2.85 -2.77
C VAL A 31 8.67 2.79 -4.29
N GLU A 32 7.88 1.84 -4.75
CA GLU A 32 7.34 1.75 -6.10
C GLU A 32 5.83 1.86 -6.02
N ILE A 33 5.22 2.60 -6.92
CA ILE A 33 3.77 2.74 -7.03
C ILE A 33 3.33 2.19 -8.39
N ILE A 34 2.50 1.16 -8.38
CA ILE A 34 1.90 0.62 -9.59
C ILE A 34 0.41 0.98 -9.60
N ILE A 35 0.05 1.92 -10.45
CA ILE A 35 -1.35 2.30 -10.66
C ILE A 35 -1.91 1.40 -11.75
N VAL A 36 -2.89 0.56 -11.40
CA VAL A 36 -3.54 -0.33 -12.36
C VAL A 36 -4.91 0.23 -12.72
N ASN A 37 -5.02 0.83 -13.88
CA ASN A 37 -6.29 1.30 -14.42
C ASN A 37 -7.05 0.14 -15.08
N ASP A 38 -8.09 -0.34 -14.43
CA ASP A 38 -8.90 -1.48 -14.81
C ASP A 38 -10.08 -1.08 -15.71
N GLY A 39 -9.76 -0.54 -16.89
CA GLY A 39 -10.74 -0.21 -17.92
C GLY A 39 -11.67 0.96 -17.56
N SER A 40 -11.16 1.99 -16.87
CA SER A 40 -11.93 3.18 -16.51
C SER A 40 -12.40 3.97 -17.73
N SER A 41 -13.55 4.60 -17.60
CA SER A 41 -14.16 5.47 -18.62
C SER A 41 -14.05 6.97 -18.28
N ASP A 42 -13.58 7.29 -17.08
CA ASP A 42 -13.34 8.65 -16.59
C ASP A 42 -11.87 9.07 -16.81
N ARG A 43 -11.40 10.12 -16.12
CA ARG A 43 -10.04 10.64 -16.24
C ARG A 43 -8.98 9.85 -15.44
N THR A 44 -9.30 8.69 -14.90
CA THR A 44 -8.36 7.83 -14.15
C THR A 44 -7.09 7.55 -14.95
N LYS A 45 -7.23 7.22 -16.26
CA LYS A 45 -6.09 6.98 -17.14
C LYS A 45 -5.16 8.21 -17.25
N GLU A 46 -5.73 9.39 -17.51
CA GLU A 46 -4.97 10.63 -17.66
C GLU A 46 -4.20 10.97 -16.38
N ILE A 47 -4.83 10.77 -15.22
CA ILE A 47 -4.21 11.00 -13.90
C ILE A 47 -3.03 10.04 -13.70
N ALA A 48 -3.21 8.75 -13.97
CA ALA A 48 -2.15 7.75 -13.84
C ALA A 48 -0.94 8.07 -14.73
N GLU A 49 -1.17 8.44 -16.00
CA GLU A 49 -0.13 8.83 -16.95
C GLU A 49 0.59 10.12 -16.50
N LYS A 50 -0.13 11.10 -15.95
CA LYS A 50 0.44 12.33 -15.38
C LYS A 50 1.42 12.01 -14.24
N TYR A 51 1.04 11.18 -13.29
CA TYR A 51 1.91 10.80 -12.17
C TYR A 51 3.12 9.99 -12.64
N GLN A 52 2.95 9.05 -13.57
CA GLN A 52 4.09 8.36 -14.18
C GLN A 52 5.08 9.31 -14.86
N ALA A 53 4.59 10.31 -15.59
CA ALA A 53 5.45 11.29 -16.23
C ALA A 53 6.19 12.20 -15.24
N GLN A 54 5.57 12.54 -14.12
CA GLN A 54 6.16 13.35 -13.05
C GLN A 54 7.17 12.58 -12.18
N TYR A 55 6.92 11.29 -11.95
CA TYR A 55 7.72 10.43 -11.07
C TYR A 55 8.13 9.12 -11.76
N PRO A 56 8.88 9.19 -12.89
CA PRO A 56 9.12 8.02 -13.75
C PRO A 56 9.94 6.91 -13.10
N THR A 57 10.63 7.18 -11.98
CA THR A 57 11.41 6.19 -11.23
C THR A 57 10.64 5.59 -10.06
N ILE A 58 9.47 6.13 -9.73
CA ILE A 58 8.65 5.72 -8.59
C ILE A 58 7.30 5.19 -9.06
N VAL A 59 6.65 5.86 -10.01
CA VAL A 59 5.30 5.56 -10.46
C VAL A 59 5.30 4.88 -11.82
N ARG A 60 4.54 3.80 -11.92
CA ARG A 60 4.26 3.08 -13.15
C ARG A 60 2.75 2.96 -13.34
N ALA A 61 2.23 3.36 -14.48
CA ALA A 61 0.84 3.19 -14.87
C ALA A 61 0.68 1.95 -15.77
N ILE A 62 -0.29 1.11 -15.47
CA ILE A 62 -0.67 -0.05 -16.27
C ILE A 62 -2.15 0.10 -16.62
N HIS A 63 -2.49 -0.13 -17.88
CA HIS A 63 -3.86 -0.06 -18.36
C HIS A 63 -4.27 -1.43 -18.89
N GLN A 64 -5.41 -1.92 -18.43
CA GLN A 64 -5.97 -3.20 -18.85
C GLN A 64 -7.48 -3.07 -19.18
N GLU A 65 -8.03 -4.06 -19.85
CA GLU A 65 -9.48 -4.23 -19.94
C GLU A 65 -10.03 -4.55 -18.55
N ASN A 66 -11.27 -4.12 -18.28
CA ASN A 66 -11.87 -4.35 -16.96
C ASN A 66 -11.98 -5.84 -16.64
N GLY A 67 -11.18 -6.28 -15.69
CA GLY A 67 -11.16 -7.65 -15.15
C GLY A 67 -11.64 -7.73 -13.70
N GLY A 68 -11.95 -6.58 -13.09
CA GLY A 68 -12.34 -6.45 -11.69
C GLY A 68 -11.16 -6.28 -10.73
N HIS A 69 -11.49 -5.91 -9.49
CA HIS A 69 -10.51 -5.55 -8.47
C HIS A 69 -9.41 -6.62 -8.27
N GLY A 70 -9.80 -7.89 -8.19
CA GLY A 70 -8.82 -8.98 -7.98
C GLY A 70 -7.82 -9.11 -9.12
N GLU A 71 -8.27 -8.96 -10.38
CA GLU A 71 -7.38 -8.99 -11.54
C GLU A 71 -6.43 -7.78 -11.56
N ALA A 72 -6.91 -6.61 -11.20
CA ALA A 72 -6.07 -5.42 -11.08
C ALA A 72 -5.00 -5.59 -9.98
N VAL A 73 -5.34 -6.24 -8.86
CA VAL A 73 -4.36 -6.59 -7.81
C VAL A 73 -3.32 -7.58 -8.33
N ASN A 74 -3.74 -8.63 -9.05
CA ASN A 74 -2.84 -9.62 -9.65
C ASN A 74 -1.87 -8.94 -10.62
N THR A 75 -2.38 -8.09 -11.49
CA THR A 75 -1.55 -7.30 -12.42
C THR A 75 -0.52 -6.46 -11.66
N GLY A 76 -0.93 -5.80 -10.57
CA GLY A 76 0.00 -5.04 -9.71
C GLY A 76 1.10 -5.94 -9.11
N LEU A 77 0.72 -7.12 -8.63
CA LEU A 77 1.67 -8.08 -8.05
C LEU A 77 2.65 -8.63 -9.09
N GLU A 78 2.18 -9.00 -10.27
CA GLU A 78 3.03 -9.51 -11.36
C GLU A 78 4.10 -8.51 -11.82
N HIS A 79 3.85 -7.23 -11.66
CA HIS A 79 4.76 -6.16 -12.08
C HIS A 79 5.58 -5.57 -10.93
N ALA A 80 5.37 -6.03 -9.71
CA ALA A 80 6.05 -5.55 -8.51
C ALA A 80 7.56 -5.85 -8.54
N SER A 81 8.38 -4.88 -8.15
CA SER A 81 9.83 -5.01 -8.04
C SER A 81 10.35 -4.85 -6.61
N GLY A 82 9.51 -4.39 -5.69
CA GLY A 82 9.85 -4.20 -4.28
C GLY A 82 10.01 -5.52 -3.52
N LYS A 83 10.80 -5.48 -2.46
CA LYS A 83 10.97 -6.64 -1.56
C LYS A 83 9.65 -7.04 -0.89
N TYR A 84 8.80 -6.07 -0.60
CA TYR A 84 7.46 -6.26 -0.03
C TYR A 84 6.39 -5.71 -0.97
N PHE A 85 5.20 -6.25 -0.85
CA PHE A 85 4.04 -5.85 -1.65
C PHE A 85 2.87 -5.46 -0.75
N LYS A 86 2.18 -4.38 -1.11
CA LYS A 86 0.97 -3.94 -0.43
C LYS A 86 -0.04 -3.37 -1.43
N VAL A 87 -1.29 -3.74 -1.27
CA VAL A 87 -2.41 -3.09 -1.96
C VAL A 87 -2.87 -1.87 -1.15
N VAL A 88 -3.15 -0.78 -1.84
CA VAL A 88 -3.84 0.41 -1.32
C VAL A 88 -4.99 0.69 -2.27
N ASP A 89 -6.21 0.56 -1.78
CA ASP A 89 -7.38 0.88 -2.60
C ASP A 89 -7.38 2.36 -3.00
N SER A 90 -7.93 2.67 -4.17
CA SER A 90 -7.82 4.02 -4.72
C SER A 90 -8.52 5.12 -3.92
N ASP A 91 -9.39 4.74 -2.98
CA ASP A 91 -10.08 5.61 -2.02
C ASP A 91 -9.49 5.55 -0.60
N ASP A 92 -8.44 4.75 -0.39
CA ASP A 92 -7.66 4.67 0.86
C ASP A 92 -6.35 5.48 0.75
N TRP A 93 -5.73 5.76 1.90
CA TRP A 93 -4.43 6.45 1.95
C TRP A 93 -3.58 5.99 3.14
N LEU A 94 -2.32 6.30 3.09
CA LEU A 94 -1.37 6.04 4.16
C LEU A 94 -1.13 7.31 4.98
N ASP A 95 -0.95 7.14 6.29
CA ASP A 95 -0.34 8.17 7.11
C ASP A 95 1.15 8.26 6.79
N GLN A 96 1.59 9.43 6.31
CA GLN A 96 2.95 9.62 5.79
C GLN A 96 4.01 9.39 6.87
N GLU A 97 3.76 9.82 8.11
CA GLU A 97 4.69 9.61 9.22
C GLU A 97 4.83 8.13 9.56
N SER A 98 3.72 7.39 9.50
CA SER A 98 3.70 5.94 9.69
C SER A 98 4.42 5.20 8.57
N LEU A 99 4.27 5.62 7.31
CA LEU A 99 4.99 5.06 6.18
C LEU A 99 6.51 5.21 6.37
N LEU A 100 6.97 6.41 6.74
CA LEU A 100 8.40 6.66 6.97
C LEU A 100 8.95 5.79 8.12
N LYS A 101 8.19 5.60 9.21
CA LYS A 101 8.57 4.69 10.30
C LYS A 101 8.67 3.23 9.84
N ILE A 102 7.78 2.79 8.97
CA ILE A 102 7.84 1.44 8.37
C ILE A 102 9.11 1.28 7.54
N LEU A 103 9.42 2.26 6.68
CA LEU A 103 10.63 2.23 5.88
C LEU A 103 11.90 2.21 6.75
N ASP A 104 11.96 2.99 7.82
CA ASP A 104 13.07 2.98 8.78
C ASP A 104 13.26 1.59 9.41
N VAL A 105 12.17 0.90 9.76
CA VAL A 105 12.21 -0.48 10.29
C VAL A 105 12.75 -1.45 9.24
N LEU A 106 12.30 -1.35 8.00
CA LEU A 106 12.77 -2.23 6.91
C LEU A 106 14.26 -2.00 6.60
N HIS A 107 14.71 -0.75 6.59
CA HIS A 107 16.13 -0.40 6.45
C HIS A 107 16.99 -0.98 7.58
N ARG A 108 16.48 -0.93 8.83
CA ARG A 108 17.18 -1.51 9.97
C ARG A 108 17.29 -3.02 9.84
N PHE A 109 16.21 -3.71 9.47
CA PHE A 109 16.21 -5.17 9.31
C PHE A 109 17.16 -5.62 8.20
N GLU A 110 17.26 -4.86 7.10
CA GLU A 110 18.24 -5.15 6.07
C GLU A 110 19.69 -5.04 6.58
N LYS A 111 20.00 -4.00 7.39
CA LYS A 111 21.33 -3.84 7.99
C LYS A 111 21.67 -4.94 9.01
N GLU A 112 20.67 -5.44 9.71
CA GLU A 112 20.80 -6.48 10.73
C GLU A 112 20.72 -7.91 10.15
N ASP A 113 20.58 -8.03 8.81
CA ASP A 113 20.36 -9.30 8.11
C ASP A 113 19.15 -10.07 8.68
N THR A 114 18.13 -9.33 9.07
CA THR A 114 16.88 -9.88 9.62
C THR A 114 15.85 -10.00 8.52
N GLU A 115 15.45 -11.21 8.20
CA GLU A 115 14.39 -11.48 7.23
C GLU A 115 13.04 -11.57 7.93
N ILE A 116 12.02 -10.90 7.33
CA ILE A 116 10.63 -11.00 7.74
C ILE A 116 9.76 -11.26 6.51
N ASP A 117 8.74 -12.11 6.67
CA ASP A 117 7.78 -12.40 5.59
C ASP A 117 6.65 -11.36 5.55
N MET A 118 6.30 -10.79 6.70
CA MET A 118 5.17 -9.87 6.84
C MET A 118 5.43 -8.82 7.92
N LEU A 119 5.07 -7.57 7.62
CA LEU A 119 4.97 -6.50 8.60
C LEU A 119 3.50 -6.12 8.78
N ILE A 120 3.02 -6.16 10.02
CA ILE A 120 1.64 -5.86 10.35
C ILE A 120 1.56 -4.49 11.04
N SER A 121 0.71 -3.62 10.52
CA SER A 121 0.46 -2.29 11.07
C SER A 121 -1.01 -2.10 11.41
N ASN A 122 -1.31 -1.18 12.34
CA ASN A 122 -2.67 -0.75 12.63
C ASN A 122 -3.26 0.01 11.45
N TYR A 123 -4.59 0.13 11.42
CA TYR A 123 -5.29 0.98 10.46
C TYR A 123 -6.45 1.74 11.10
N VAL A 124 -6.93 2.75 10.41
CA VAL A 124 -7.97 3.65 10.91
C VAL A 124 -9.14 3.65 9.94
N TYR A 125 -10.34 3.41 10.47
CA TYR A 125 -11.55 3.72 9.73
C TYR A 125 -11.89 5.20 9.88
N GLU A 126 -11.83 5.91 8.76
CA GLU A 126 -12.22 7.32 8.67
C GLU A 126 -13.43 7.46 7.75
N LYS A 127 -14.62 7.60 8.35
CA LYS A 127 -15.85 7.79 7.58
C LYS A 127 -16.09 9.26 7.32
N VAL A 128 -16.37 9.62 6.08
CA VAL A 128 -16.75 10.99 5.71
C VAL A 128 -17.95 11.44 6.55
N GLY A 129 -17.83 12.58 7.23
CA GLY A 129 -18.87 13.14 8.10
C GLY A 129 -18.96 12.54 9.51
N ALA A 130 -18.14 11.56 9.87
CA ALA A 130 -18.09 11.04 11.24
C ALA A 130 -17.25 11.94 12.15
N GLN A 131 -17.72 12.16 13.40
CA GLN A 131 -16.97 12.92 14.39
C GLN A 131 -15.82 12.15 15.04
N HIS A 132 -15.79 10.82 14.88
CA HIS A 132 -14.81 9.95 15.52
C HIS A 132 -14.19 8.98 14.50
N LYS A 133 -12.87 8.86 14.57
CA LYS A 133 -12.10 7.84 13.85
C LYS A 133 -12.04 6.56 14.68
N THR A 134 -12.18 5.40 14.06
CA THR A 134 -12.02 4.12 14.76
C THR A 134 -10.66 3.53 14.38
N VAL A 135 -9.79 3.37 15.38
CA VAL A 135 -8.47 2.77 15.18
C VAL A 135 -8.55 1.28 15.49
N ILE A 136 -8.15 0.46 14.53
CA ILE A 136 -8.01 -0.97 14.72
C ILE A 136 -6.57 -1.27 15.16
N HIS A 137 -6.44 -1.79 16.37
CA HIS A 137 -5.17 -2.14 16.99
C HIS A 137 -4.97 -3.64 17.08
N TYR A 138 -3.82 -4.11 16.62
CA TYR A 138 -3.43 -5.52 16.76
C TYR A 138 -2.74 -5.85 18.09
N ARG A 139 -2.50 -4.84 18.96
CA ARG A 139 -1.76 -5.00 20.22
C ARG A 139 -2.30 -6.05 21.20
N ASN A 140 -3.59 -6.38 21.11
CA ASN A 140 -4.20 -7.41 21.96
C ASN A 140 -4.10 -8.82 21.36
N ALA A 141 -3.70 -8.91 20.10
CA ALA A 141 -3.69 -10.13 19.32
C ALA A 141 -2.27 -10.56 18.92
N LEU A 142 -1.35 -9.61 18.77
CA LEU A 142 0.00 -9.83 18.27
C LEU A 142 1.05 -9.18 19.19
N PRO A 143 2.26 -9.76 19.28
CA PRO A 143 3.42 -9.11 19.88
C PRO A 143 3.66 -7.74 19.26
N GLN A 144 4.18 -6.79 20.05
CA GLN A 144 4.34 -5.40 19.62
C GLN A 144 5.82 -5.05 19.48
N ASN A 145 6.18 -4.46 18.32
CA ASN A 145 7.53 -3.96 18.04
C ASN A 145 8.64 -5.03 18.13
N GLU A 146 8.30 -6.26 17.85
CA GLU A 146 9.22 -7.40 17.86
C GLU A 146 8.94 -8.35 16.69
N VAL A 147 9.96 -9.11 16.30
CA VAL A 147 9.83 -10.19 15.32
C VAL A 147 9.32 -11.43 16.04
N PHE A 148 8.31 -12.08 15.49
CA PHE A 148 7.72 -13.29 16.04
C PHE A 148 7.39 -14.28 14.92
N GLY A 149 7.32 -15.55 15.25
CA GLY A 149 6.92 -16.62 14.32
C GLY A 149 5.51 -17.16 14.60
N TRP A 150 5.02 -18.01 13.74
CA TRP A 150 3.70 -18.65 13.90
C TRP A 150 3.56 -19.42 15.20
N ALA A 151 4.66 -19.96 15.74
CA ALA A 151 4.66 -20.68 17.01
C ALA A 151 4.40 -19.79 18.23
N ASP A 152 4.69 -18.49 18.11
CA ASP A 152 4.53 -17.50 19.18
C ASP A 152 3.11 -16.92 19.22
N MET A 153 2.33 -17.17 18.16
CA MET A 153 0.95 -16.74 18.06
C MET A 153 0.06 -17.68 18.88
N GLY A 154 -0.49 -17.17 19.98
CA GLY A 154 -1.55 -17.85 20.73
C GLY A 154 -2.77 -18.14 19.84
N HIS A 155 -3.72 -18.92 20.34
CA HIS A 155 -4.97 -19.20 19.62
C HIS A 155 -5.70 -17.90 19.31
N PHE A 156 -5.63 -17.47 18.05
CA PHE A 156 -6.43 -16.37 17.55
C PHE A 156 -7.92 -16.76 17.64
N ARG A 157 -8.64 -16.16 18.55
CA ARG A 157 -10.09 -16.01 18.43
C ARG A 157 -10.35 -14.62 17.90
N MET A 158 -10.81 -14.54 16.67
CA MET A 158 -11.54 -13.36 16.18
C MET A 158 -12.95 -13.50 16.77
N ASP A 159 -13.20 -12.77 17.85
CA ASP A 159 -14.55 -12.60 18.40
C ASP A 159 -15.23 -11.42 17.71
#